data_270ba516bc0bd35943d7c85a84512a2c
#
_entry.id   270ba516bc0bd35943d7c85a84512a2c
#
_cell.length_a   1.000
_cell.length_b   1.000
_cell.length_c   1.000
_cell.angle_alpha   90.00
_cell.angle_beta   90.00
_cell.angle_gamma   90.00
#
_symmetry.space_group_name_H-M   'P 1'
#
loop_
_entity.id
_entity.type
_entity.pdbx_description
1 polymer ?
#
loop_
_entity_poly.entity_id
_entity_poly.type
_entity_poly.pdbx_seq_one_letter_code
_entity_poly.pdbx_strand_id
1 'polypeptide(L)'
;MKKYRTLLGFLIFLFPLMSCVAEEQIKVPTFEIEVMLTSEAREKLQSSGKSIKGAIYFDGNGTSLPNVKTAPFRDVILGNYEFELEKEGVIKVSNATISKEAYSRLDDKNYFYFVNVYPGRRVFKSNVLRGGYADGKFEELKAGNKIKINCGL
;
A
#
# COMPACT_ATOMS: atom_id res chain seq x y z
N MET A 1 38.08 -40.92 52.77
CA MET A 1 37.31 -39.69 52.50
C MET A 1 37.64 -39.23 51.07
N LYS A 2 36.74 -39.44 50.08
CA LYS A 2 36.91 -39.07 48.67
C LYS A 2 36.17 -37.76 48.40
N LYS A 3 36.91 -36.72 48.04
CA LYS A 3 36.36 -35.39 47.66
C LYS A 3 35.93 -35.43 46.18
N TYR A 4 34.63 -35.34 45.91
CA TYR A 4 34.09 -35.12 44.56
C TYR A 4 34.17 -33.62 44.24
N ARG A 5 34.95 -33.25 43.23
CA ARG A 5 34.93 -31.91 42.62
C ARG A 5 33.84 -31.88 41.54
N THR A 6 32.77 -31.16 41.83
CA THR A 6 31.70 -30.87 40.86
C THR A 6 32.18 -29.84 39.88
N LEU A 7 32.39 -30.23 38.62
CA LEU A 7 32.69 -29.33 37.51
C LEU A 7 31.36 -28.75 37.02
N LEU A 8 31.10 -27.47 37.32
CA LEU A 8 29.92 -26.74 36.82
C LEU A 8 30.22 -26.27 35.38
N GLY A 9 29.73 -26.99 34.39
CA GLY A 9 29.86 -26.63 32.99
C GLY A 9 28.91 -25.47 32.66
N PHE A 10 29.49 -24.31 32.36
CA PHE A 10 28.79 -23.12 31.93
C PHE A 10 28.42 -23.30 30.43
N LEU A 11 27.20 -23.68 30.15
CA LEU A 11 26.68 -23.80 28.80
C LEU A 11 26.29 -22.42 28.29
N ILE A 12 27.21 -21.76 27.55
CA ILE A 12 26.92 -20.47 26.88
C ILE A 12 26.02 -20.76 25.68
N PHE A 13 24.73 -20.47 25.83
CA PHE A 13 23.78 -20.45 24.72
C PHE A 13 24.10 -19.22 23.84
N LEU A 14 24.82 -19.44 22.74
CA LEU A 14 24.91 -18.47 21.65
C LEU A 14 23.55 -18.41 20.94
N PHE A 15 22.71 -17.44 21.33
CA PHE A 15 21.55 -17.06 20.52
C PHE A 15 22.08 -16.36 19.27
N PRO A 16 21.80 -16.86 18.07
CA PRO A 16 22.05 -16.10 16.86
C PRO A 16 21.16 -14.86 16.89
N LEU A 17 21.78 -13.67 17.00
CA LEU A 17 21.10 -12.41 16.76
C LEU A 17 20.66 -12.42 15.29
N MET A 18 19.43 -12.83 15.03
CA MET A 18 18.77 -12.60 13.74
C MET A 18 18.63 -11.07 13.61
N SER A 19 19.59 -10.43 12.97
CA SER A 19 19.47 -9.06 12.51
C SER A 19 18.35 -9.00 11.53
N CYS A 20 17.19 -8.51 11.96
CA CYS A 20 16.10 -8.13 11.07
C CYS A 20 16.61 -6.93 10.27
N VAL A 21 17.13 -7.17 9.06
CA VAL A 21 17.51 -6.09 8.15
C VAL A 21 16.22 -5.41 7.75
N ALA A 22 15.99 -4.20 8.24
CA ALA A 22 14.86 -3.39 7.83
C ALA A 22 14.99 -3.11 6.32
N GLU A 23 13.94 -3.43 5.56
CA GLU A 23 13.90 -3.13 4.13
C GLU A 23 14.00 -1.62 3.91
N GLU A 24 14.94 -1.21 3.06
CA GLU A 24 15.17 0.21 2.77
C GLU A 24 14.03 0.76 1.90
N GLN A 25 13.44 1.88 2.36
CA GLN A 25 12.25 2.48 1.75
C GLN A 25 12.59 3.82 1.08
N ILE A 26 11.97 4.08 -0.06
CA ILE A 26 11.99 5.37 -0.76
C ILE A 26 10.68 6.08 -0.46
N LYS A 27 10.75 7.32 0.02
CA LYS A 27 9.56 8.13 0.29
C LYS A 27 8.94 8.62 -1.02
N VAL A 28 7.63 8.40 -1.16
CA VAL A 28 6.83 8.96 -2.25
C VAL A 28 6.57 10.45 -1.98
N PRO A 29 6.70 11.35 -2.97
CA PRO A 29 6.30 12.74 -2.83
C PRO A 29 4.86 12.89 -2.36
N THR A 30 4.60 13.93 -1.58
CA THR A 30 3.26 14.24 -1.07
C THR A 30 2.33 14.66 -2.21
N PHE A 31 1.13 14.09 -2.25
CA PHE A 31 0.06 14.45 -3.20
C PHE A 31 -1.31 14.35 -2.55
N GLU A 32 -2.34 14.79 -3.25
CA GLU A 32 -3.72 14.77 -2.76
C GLU A 32 -4.60 13.89 -3.66
N ILE A 33 -5.56 13.20 -3.04
CA ILE A 33 -6.63 12.49 -3.72
C ILE A 33 -7.95 13.12 -3.30
N GLU A 34 -8.75 13.56 -4.26
CA GLU A 34 -10.09 14.05 -4.07
C GLU A 34 -11.08 13.00 -4.54
N VAL A 35 -11.87 12.48 -3.63
CA VAL A 35 -12.93 11.51 -3.91
C VAL A 35 -14.26 12.24 -3.93
N MET A 36 -14.97 12.14 -5.04
CA MET A 36 -16.30 12.72 -5.25
C MET A 36 -17.32 11.60 -5.53
N LEU A 37 -18.50 11.72 -4.97
CA LEU A 37 -19.59 10.76 -5.14
C LEU A 37 -20.73 11.38 -5.95
N THR A 38 -21.38 10.57 -6.80
CA THR A 38 -22.71 10.92 -7.31
C THR A 38 -23.71 11.01 -6.15
N SER A 39 -24.83 11.71 -6.34
CA SER A 39 -25.89 11.81 -5.32
C SER A 39 -26.36 10.45 -4.85
N GLU A 40 -26.57 9.52 -5.78
CA GLU A 40 -27.01 8.14 -5.50
C GLU A 40 -25.98 7.36 -4.66
N ALA A 41 -24.69 7.46 -5.04
CA ALA A 41 -23.61 6.80 -4.29
C ALA A 41 -23.48 7.36 -2.87
N ARG A 42 -23.61 8.67 -2.72
CA ARG A 42 -23.61 9.36 -1.42
C ARG A 42 -24.74 8.87 -0.52
N GLU A 43 -25.97 8.90 -1.01
CA GLU A 43 -27.14 8.43 -0.27
C GLU A 43 -27.01 6.95 0.14
N LYS A 44 -26.54 6.11 -0.77
CA LYS A 44 -26.32 4.69 -0.51
C LYS A 44 -25.30 4.45 0.58
N LEU A 45 -24.18 5.15 0.55
CA LEU A 45 -23.14 5.02 1.57
C LEU A 45 -23.61 5.57 2.93
N GLN A 46 -24.25 6.74 2.94
CA GLN A 46 -24.78 7.34 4.16
C GLN A 46 -25.84 6.45 4.82
N SER A 47 -26.81 5.95 4.07
CA SER A 47 -27.88 5.07 4.58
C SER A 47 -27.34 3.74 5.13
N SER A 48 -26.19 3.29 4.66
CA SER A 48 -25.53 2.08 5.13
C SER A 48 -24.52 2.32 6.26
N GLY A 49 -24.28 3.57 6.65
CA GLY A 49 -23.28 3.94 7.68
C GLY A 49 -21.85 3.55 7.29
N LYS A 50 -21.50 3.67 6.01
CA LYS A 50 -20.22 3.20 5.48
C LYS A 50 -19.24 4.32 5.21
N SER A 51 -17.98 4.04 5.52
CA SER A 51 -16.82 4.80 5.08
C SER A 51 -16.47 4.50 3.62
N ILE A 52 -15.67 5.36 3.05
CA ILE A 52 -15.00 5.18 1.76
C ILE A 52 -13.59 4.69 2.07
N LYS A 53 -13.19 3.55 1.49
CA LYS A 53 -11.82 3.06 1.57
C LYS A 53 -11.14 3.21 0.22
N GLY A 54 -9.85 3.38 0.26
CA GLY A 54 -9.04 3.38 -0.95
C GLY A 54 -7.70 2.72 -0.72
N ALA A 55 -7.18 2.14 -1.79
CA ALA A 55 -5.84 1.61 -1.85
C ALA A 55 -5.11 2.20 -3.05
N ILE A 56 -3.88 2.59 -2.82
CA ILE A 56 -2.95 3.05 -3.85
C ILE A 56 -1.90 1.97 -4.00
N TYR A 57 -1.69 1.51 -5.21
CA TYR A 57 -0.62 0.59 -5.57
C TYR A 57 0.41 1.33 -6.41
N PHE A 58 1.68 1.07 -6.13
CA PHE A 58 2.80 1.55 -6.93
C PHE A 58 3.42 0.34 -7.61
N ASP A 59 3.57 0.39 -8.93
CA ASP A 59 4.11 -0.69 -9.74
C ASP A 59 4.95 -0.17 -10.91
N GLY A 60 5.62 -1.07 -11.61
CA GLY A 60 6.41 -0.71 -12.78
C GLY A 60 6.81 -1.92 -13.62
N ASN A 61 7.32 -1.65 -14.82
CA ASN A 61 7.86 -2.67 -15.71
C ASN A 61 9.29 -3.03 -15.27
N GLY A 62 9.61 -4.31 -15.28
CA GLY A 62 10.94 -4.77 -14.88
C GLY A 62 10.99 -6.27 -14.60
N THR A 63 12.07 -6.70 -13.94
CA THR A 63 12.25 -8.11 -13.61
C THR A 63 11.47 -8.47 -12.35
N SER A 64 10.39 -9.24 -12.50
CA SER A 64 9.62 -9.79 -11.38
C SER A 64 10.40 -10.84 -10.60
N LEU A 65 10.15 -10.97 -9.30
CA LEU A 65 10.68 -12.08 -8.52
C LEU A 65 9.96 -13.39 -8.90
N PRO A 66 10.69 -14.53 -8.93
CA PRO A 66 10.08 -15.83 -9.09
C PRO A 66 9.00 -16.04 -8.00
N ASN A 67 7.82 -16.52 -8.40
CA ASN A 67 6.69 -16.82 -7.51
C ASN A 67 5.94 -15.62 -6.91
N VAL A 68 6.27 -14.38 -7.24
CA VAL A 68 5.41 -13.23 -6.94
C VAL A 68 4.31 -13.20 -7.99
N LYS A 69 3.06 -13.41 -7.57
CA LYS A 69 1.90 -13.13 -8.44
C LYS A 69 1.91 -11.63 -8.70
N THR A 70 2.30 -11.24 -9.90
CA THR A 70 2.14 -9.86 -10.33
C THR A 70 0.66 -9.52 -10.24
N ALA A 71 0.35 -8.42 -9.57
CA ALA A 71 -0.99 -7.87 -9.57
C ALA A 71 -1.43 -7.65 -11.03
N PRO A 72 -2.71 -7.39 -11.31
CA PRO A 72 -3.21 -7.19 -12.68
C PRO A 72 -2.55 -6.00 -13.40
N PHE A 73 -1.51 -5.40 -12.85
CA PHE A 73 -0.95 -4.14 -13.30
C PHE A 73 0.37 -4.33 -14.06
N ARG A 74 1.51 -4.44 -13.37
CA ARG A 74 2.84 -4.54 -14.01
C ARG A 74 3.72 -5.54 -13.28
N ASP A 75 4.90 -5.80 -13.83
CA ASP A 75 5.77 -6.90 -13.42
C ASP A 75 6.34 -6.76 -11.99
N VAL A 76 6.53 -5.54 -11.53
CA VAL A 76 7.15 -5.26 -10.23
C VAL A 76 6.23 -4.43 -9.36
N ILE A 77 5.82 -5.00 -8.23
CA ILE A 77 5.08 -4.26 -7.19
C ILE A 77 6.10 -3.55 -6.31
N LEU A 78 5.96 -2.24 -6.15
CA LEU A 78 6.86 -1.39 -5.38
C LEU A 78 6.35 -1.14 -3.96
N GLY A 79 5.04 -1.10 -3.77
CA GLY A 79 4.42 -0.84 -2.49
C GLY A 79 2.95 -0.49 -2.63
N ASN A 80 2.31 -0.30 -1.48
CA ASN A 80 0.91 0.13 -1.43
C ASN A 80 0.69 1.10 -0.25
N TYR A 81 -0.38 1.87 -0.34
CA TYR A 81 -0.85 2.75 0.72
C TYR A 81 -2.37 2.66 0.81
N GLU A 82 -2.92 2.50 2.00
CA GLU A 82 -4.37 2.45 2.22
C GLU A 82 -4.84 3.71 2.94
N PHE A 83 -6.07 4.13 2.64
CA PHE A 83 -6.71 5.25 3.30
C PHE A 83 -8.19 5.00 3.55
N GLU A 84 -8.75 5.76 4.47
CA GLU A 84 -10.17 5.74 4.79
C GLU A 84 -10.70 7.16 4.99
N LEU A 85 -11.88 7.43 4.42
CA LEU A 85 -12.63 8.67 4.56
C LEU A 85 -14.02 8.35 5.10
N GLU A 86 -14.50 9.09 6.07
CA GLU A 86 -15.88 8.94 6.55
C GLU A 86 -16.92 9.36 5.51
N LYS A 87 -16.56 10.33 4.66
CA LYS A 87 -17.36 10.85 3.56
C LYS A 87 -16.47 11.27 2.39
N GLU A 88 -17.07 11.64 1.27
CA GLU A 88 -16.34 12.26 0.16
C GLU A 88 -15.49 13.45 0.61
N GLY A 89 -14.35 13.66 -0.02
CA GLY A 89 -13.42 14.73 0.34
C GLY A 89 -12.02 14.49 -0.16
N VAL A 90 -11.09 15.23 0.43
CA VAL A 90 -9.67 15.21 0.06
C VAL A 90 -8.85 14.52 1.13
N ILE A 91 -7.98 13.62 0.71
CA ILE A 91 -6.95 13.05 1.57
C ILE A 91 -5.57 13.47 1.08
N LYS A 92 -4.70 13.87 2.02
CA LYS A 92 -3.30 14.15 1.76
C LYS A 92 -2.47 12.91 2.04
N VAL A 93 -1.85 12.37 0.98
CA VAL A 93 -0.94 11.23 1.07
C VAL A 93 0.48 11.76 1.30
N SER A 94 1.00 11.61 2.51
CA SER A 94 2.30 12.17 2.91
C SER A 94 3.31 11.13 3.39
N ASN A 95 2.86 9.91 3.66
CA ASN A 95 3.68 8.85 4.28
C ASN A 95 3.77 7.58 3.43
N ALA A 96 3.37 7.64 2.17
CA ALA A 96 3.54 6.51 1.26
C ALA A 96 5.03 6.27 0.99
N THR A 97 5.41 5.00 0.95
CA THR A 97 6.76 4.55 0.63
C THR A 97 6.73 3.41 -0.37
N ILE A 98 7.84 3.26 -1.08
CA ILE A 98 8.07 2.13 -1.99
C ILE A 98 9.37 1.42 -1.61
N SER A 99 9.45 0.12 -1.88
CA SER A 99 10.64 -0.68 -1.65
C SER A 99 11.79 -0.21 -2.56
N LYS A 100 12.94 0.11 -1.98
CA LYS A 100 14.15 0.46 -2.74
C LYS A 100 14.68 -0.75 -3.52
N GLU A 101 14.58 -1.94 -2.96
CA GLU A 101 14.96 -3.18 -3.64
C GLU A 101 14.09 -3.40 -4.86
N ALA A 102 12.75 -3.34 -4.72
CA ALA A 102 11.83 -3.47 -5.85
C ALA A 102 12.07 -2.38 -6.91
N TYR A 103 12.27 -1.13 -6.49
CA TYR A 103 12.58 -0.03 -7.39
C TYR A 103 13.88 -0.28 -8.19
N SER A 104 14.88 -0.92 -7.61
CA SER A 104 16.14 -1.23 -8.31
C SER A 104 15.95 -2.18 -9.50
N ARG A 105 14.88 -2.98 -9.51
CA ARG A 105 14.53 -3.94 -10.56
C ARG A 105 13.73 -3.36 -11.73
N LEU A 106 13.35 -2.09 -11.65
CA LEU A 106 12.67 -1.42 -12.75
C LEU A 106 13.62 -1.18 -13.93
N ASP A 107 13.13 -1.41 -15.15
CA ASP A 107 13.92 -1.27 -16.37
C ASP A 107 14.34 0.17 -16.63
N ASP A 108 13.42 1.12 -16.47
CA ASP A 108 13.61 2.54 -16.83
C ASP A 108 13.49 3.49 -15.62
N LYS A 109 13.39 2.95 -14.39
CA LYS A 109 13.16 3.70 -13.15
C LYS A 109 11.88 4.54 -13.14
N ASN A 110 11.04 4.38 -14.15
CA ASN A 110 9.70 4.95 -14.15
C ASN A 110 8.74 3.99 -13.47
N TYR A 111 7.85 4.52 -12.67
CA TYR A 111 6.81 3.74 -12.05
C TYR A 111 5.46 4.45 -12.12
N PHE A 112 4.43 3.71 -11.84
CA PHE A 112 3.05 4.09 -12.01
C PHE A 112 2.33 4.01 -10.69
N TYR A 113 1.20 4.68 -10.61
CA TYR A 113 0.25 4.53 -9.53
C TYR A 113 -1.08 4.01 -10.07
N PHE A 114 -1.75 3.25 -9.25
CA PHE A 114 -3.15 2.85 -9.44
C PHE A 114 -3.88 3.08 -8.12
N VAL A 115 -4.92 3.91 -8.16
CA VAL A 115 -5.79 4.16 -7.01
C VAL A 115 -7.10 3.44 -7.23
N ASN A 116 -7.54 2.67 -6.25
CA ASN A 116 -8.84 2.02 -6.26
C ASN A 116 -9.64 2.46 -5.03
N VAL A 117 -10.83 2.98 -5.25
CA VAL A 117 -11.76 3.44 -4.21
C VAL A 117 -12.94 2.49 -4.12
N TYR A 118 -13.31 2.09 -2.92
CA TYR A 118 -14.37 1.14 -2.66
C TYR A 118 -15.06 1.41 -1.32
N PRO A 119 -16.32 0.97 -1.10
CA PRO A 119 -16.98 1.10 0.20
C PRO A 119 -16.35 0.15 1.21
N GLY A 120 -16.35 0.52 2.49
CA GLY A 120 -15.92 -0.37 3.57
C GLY A 120 -16.71 -1.69 3.55
N ARG A 121 -16.01 -2.82 3.50
CA ARG A 121 -16.51 -4.16 3.12
C ARG A 121 -17.56 -4.80 4.02
N ARG A 122 -17.90 -4.22 5.16
CA ARG A 122 -18.74 -4.93 6.16
C ARG A 122 -20.19 -5.20 5.74
N VAL A 123 -20.70 -4.60 4.68
CA VAL A 123 -22.11 -4.76 4.25
C VAL A 123 -22.27 -5.19 2.79
N PHE A 124 -21.34 -4.87 1.92
CA PHE A 124 -21.46 -5.21 0.50
C PHE A 124 -20.55 -6.41 0.17
N LYS A 125 -21.11 -7.41 -0.51
CA LYS A 125 -20.36 -8.59 -0.99
C LYS A 125 -19.41 -8.25 -2.14
N SER A 126 -19.65 -7.14 -2.84
CA SER A 126 -18.86 -6.65 -3.96
C SER A 126 -18.68 -5.14 -3.86
N ASN A 127 -17.72 -4.59 -4.61
CA ASN A 127 -17.61 -3.14 -4.76
C ASN A 127 -18.82 -2.63 -5.52
N VAL A 128 -19.63 -1.80 -4.89
CA VAL A 128 -20.80 -1.16 -5.50
C VAL A 128 -20.50 0.20 -6.09
N LEU A 129 -19.31 0.77 -5.81
CA LEU A 129 -18.88 2.02 -6.44
C LEU A 129 -18.30 1.72 -7.82
N ARG A 130 -18.81 2.42 -8.84
CA ARG A 130 -18.32 2.37 -10.21
C ARG A 130 -17.43 3.59 -10.49
N GLY A 131 -16.44 3.44 -11.38
CA GLY A 131 -15.53 4.53 -11.75
C GLY A 131 -14.59 4.97 -10.63
N GLY A 132 -14.57 4.28 -9.50
CA GLY A 132 -13.75 4.61 -8.33
C GLY A 132 -12.27 4.23 -8.50
N TYR A 133 -11.67 4.54 -9.66
CA TYR A 133 -10.24 4.29 -9.88
C TYR A 133 -9.60 5.44 -10.67
N ALA A 134 -8.30 5.56 -10.51
CA ALA A 134 -7.43 6.41 -11.32
C ALA A 134 -6.06 5.73 -11.44
N ASP A 135 -5.41 5.90 -12.58
CA ASP A 135 -4.06 5.43 -12.82
C ASP A 135 -3.26 6.46 -13.61
N GLY A 136 -1.95 6.38 -13.52
CA GLY A 136 -1.06 7.28 -14.24
C GLY A 136 0.40 7.02 -13.93
N LYS A 137 1.27 7.80 -14.58
CA LYS A 137 2.70 7.78 -14.29
C LYS A 137 2.98 8.53 -13.00
N PHE A 138 3.92 8.00 -12.20
CA PHE A 138 4.29 8.66 -10.95
C PHE A 138 4.84 10.08 -11.13
N GLU A 139 5.51 10.36 -12.25
CA GLU A 139 5.98 11.71 -12.57
C GLU A 139 4.87 12.76 -12.58
N GLU A 140 3.62 12.33 -12.82
CA GLU A 140 2.43 13.19 -12.76
C GLU A 140 2.04 13.53 -11.32
N LEU A 141 2.48 12.72 -10.33
CA LEU A 141 2.28 12.95 -8.90
C LEU A 141 3.34 13.90 -8.32
N LYS A 142 3.58 15.02 -8.99
CA LYS A 142 4.46 16.06 -8.44
C LYS A 142 3.83 16.60 -7.15
N ALA A 143 4.67 17.07 -6.23
CA ALA A 143 4.20 17.67 -5.00
C ALA A 143 3.11 18.73 -5.27
N GLY A 144 1.92 18.52 -4.71
CA GLY A 144 0.77 19.41 -4.88
C GLY A 144 -0.21 19.03 -6.01
N ASN A 145 0.05 18.00 -6.81
CA ASN A 145 -0.93 17.51 -7.77
C ASN A 145 -2.07 16.77 -7.02
N LYS A 146 -3.29 16.98 -7.52
CA LYS A 146 -4.50 16.37 -7.01
C LYS A 146 -5.06 15.36 -8.01
N ILE A 147 -5.23 14.12 -7.57
CA ILE A 147 -5.93 13.08 -8.32
C ILE A 147 -7.42 13.19 -8.01
N LYS A 148 -8.26 13.34 -9.04
CA LYS A 148 -9.71 13.40 -8.88
C LYS A 148 -10.33 12.07 -9.25
N ILE A 149 -11.14 11.49 -8.36
CA ILE A 149 -11.82 10.22 -8.54
C ILE A 149 -13.32 10.43 -8.37
N ASN A 150 -14.06 10.19 -9.43
CA ASN A 150 -15.53 10.27 -9.42
C ASN A 150 -16.10 8.86 -9.27
N CYS A 151 -16.87 8.62 -8.22
CA CYS A 151 -17.51 7.35 -7.94
C CYS A 151 -19.02 7.44 -8.08
N GLY A 152 -19.60 6.53 -8.84
CA GLY A 152 -21.04 6.31 -8.97
C GLY A 152 -21.49 4.97 -8.38
N LEU A 153 -22.72 4.53 -8.64
CA LEU A 153 -23.23 3.17 -8.36
C LEU A 153 -23.19 2.29 -9.61
#